data_3ee7b10281eca0149f5780c6cc447322
#
_entry.id   3ee7b10281eca0149f5780c6cc447322
#
_cell.length_a   1.000
_cell.length_b   1.000
_cell.length_c   1.000
_cell.angle_alpha   90.00
_cell.angle_beta   90.00
_cell.angle_gamma   90.00
#
_symmetry.space_group_name_H-M   'P 1'
#
loop_
_entity.id
_entity.type
_entity.pdbx_description
1 polymer ?
#
loop_
_entity_poly.entity_id
_entity_poly.type
_entity_poly.pdbx_seq_one_letter_code
_entity_poly.pdbx_strand_id
1 'polypeptide(L)'
;MDKVWLKSYPAGVPAEIDVNQYASVREVLEESCAKYGSRRAYSCMGKAITFTELDDLSATFGAFLQARGLAKGARVALMMPNVLQYPICLFGTLRAGCTVVNTNPLYTARELEHQLTDSGAEVIVVVENFAQTLADVLGKTKIKHVVVTSFGEMLGLKGLLIDFVVRRVKKLVPPWRIDGAISLRSALAEGRRRKLDTVAIGHDDIAFLQYTGGTTGVAKGAMLQHRNIIANLLQAGAWVRPFLGEQAHVVITPLPLYHIFSLTANCLTFMTLGGENVLITNPRDIPGFVKELGRHRFTAFTGVNTLFNALLNNADFHKLDFSPLQMTLGGGMAVQKAVAERWQEMTGKPLIEAYGLTETSPAVTINPLDLQQYNGSIGLPVPSTDIELRDDGGHAVPLGKPGEIWVKGPQVMAGYWHRPDETAKVIDDRGWLATGDIGVMDERGFVRIVDRKKDMILVSGFNVYPNEIEAVVAMHPGVLECAAIGAPDEKSGEAVHLFVVKKDSSLTAAALLEHCRAHLTGYKCPREVEFRDELPKSNVGKILRRELREEMKRKVA
;
A
#
# COMPACT_ATOMS: atom_id res chain seq x y z
N MET A 1 -9.77 -26.90 9.65
CA MET A 1 -9.74 -27.17 8.19
C MET A 1 -8.35 -27.64 7.83
N ASP A 2 -8.21 -28.69 7.02
CA ASP A 2 -6.88 -29.10 6.56
C ASP A 2 -6.27 -27.98 5.73
N LYS A 3 -4.98 -27.68 5.95
CA LYS A 3 -4.23 -26.64 5.22
C LYS A 3 -3.95 -27.10 3.78
N VAL A 4 -5.02 -27.22 2.97
CA VAL A 4 -4.96 -27.80 1.60
C VAL A 4 -3.95 -27.08 0.69
N TRP A 5 -3.72 -25.78 0.92
CA TRP A 5 -2.79 -24.94 0.16
C TRP A 5 -1.32 -25.32 0.27
N LEU A 6 -0.93 -26.01 1.36
CA LEU A 6 0.48 -26.41 1.55
C LEU A 6 0.98 -27.36 0.46
N LYS A 7 0.08 -28.12 -0.18
CA LYS A 7 0.40 -29.02 -1.31
C LYS A 7 0.73 -28.24 -2.60
N SER A 8 0.32 -26.98 -2.65
CA SER A 8 0.48 -26.09 -3.82
C SER A 8 1.59 -25.05 -3.62
N TYR A 9 2.31 -25.12 -2.51
CA TYR A 9 3.41 -24.20 -2.25
C TYR A 9 4.54 -24.38 -3.28
N PRO A 10 5.13 -23.26 -3.76
CA PRO A 10 6.32 -23.33 -4.61
C PRO A 10 7.47 -24.07 -3.92
N ALA A 11 8.33 -24.68 -4.69
CA ALA A 11 9.50 -25.37 -4.16
C ALA A 11 10.40 -24.40 -3.35
N GLY A 12 10.81 -24.82 -2.16
CA GLY A 12 11.64 -24.02 -1.26
C GLY A 12 10.87 -23.05 -0.35
N VAL A 13 9.56 -22.91 -0.50
CA VAL A 13 8.73 -22.11 0.42
C VAL A 13 8.37 -22.98 1.63
N PRO A 14 8.74 -22.59 2.87
CA PRO A 14 8.39 -23.35 4.08
C PRO A 14 6.91 -23.16 4.45
N ALA A 15 6.33 -24.13 5.16
CA ALA A 15 4.97 -24.01 5.71
C ALA A 15 4.90 -22.95 6.82
N GLU A 16 5.97 -22.74 7.56
CA GLU A 16 6.03 -21.87 8.74
C GLU A 16 7.29 -21.01 8.73
N ILE A 17 7.22 -19.85 9.43
CA ILE A 17 8.34 -18.95 9.68
C ILE A 17 8.62 -18.89 11.20
N ASP A 18 9.84 -18.55 11.58
CA ASP A 18 10.20 -18.29 12.98
C ASP A 18 10.28 -16.78 13.23
N VAL A 19 9.26 -16.21 13.86
CA VAL A 19 9.22 -14.78 14.20
C VAL A 19 10.30 -14.38 15.22
N ASN A 20 10.88 -15.34 15.96
CA ASN A 20 11.93 -15.07 16.94
C ASN A 20 13.31 -14.90 16.29
N GLN A 21 13.41 -15.05 14.98
CA GLN A 21 14.65 -14.78 14.25
C GLN A 21 15.18 -13.37 14.50
N TYR A 22 14.28 -12.40 14.74
CA TYR A 22 14.61 -11.01 15.06
C TYR A 22 13.79 -10.52 16.24
N ALA A 23 14.40 -9.78 17.16
CA ALA A 23 13.69 -9.18 18.30
C ALA A 23 12.91 -7.91 17.88
N SER A 24 13.35 -7.21 16.82
CA SER A 24 12.73 -5.97 16.37
C SER A 24 13.07 -5.65 14.90
N VAL A 25 12.30 -4.77 14.27
CA VAL A 25 12.60 -4.23 12.92
C VAL A 25 13.94 -3.48 12.90
N ARG A 26 14.39 -2.94 14.06
CA ARG A 26 15.72 -2.34 14.18
C ARG A 26 16.82 -3.38 13.90
N GLU A 27 16.73 -4.55 14.48
CA GLU A 27 17.71 -5.62 14.28
C GLU A 27 17.78 -6.06 12.81
N VAL A 28 16.62 -6.19 12.16
CA VAL A 28 16.54 -6.45 10.70
C VAL A 28 17.29 -5.40 9.89
N LEU A 29 17.12 -4.11 10.22
CA LEU A 29 17.85 -3.01 9.58
C LEU A 29 19.37 -3.16 9.80
N GLU A 30 19.79 -3.31 11.07
CA GLU A 30 21.20 -3.36 11.46
C GLU A 30 21.93 -4.53 10.79
N GLU A 31 21.31 -5.71 10.75
CA GLU A 31 21.85 -6.87 10.02
C GLU A 31 21.94 -6.60 8.51
N SER A 32 20.89 -6.03 7.91
CA SER A 32 20.89 -5.70 6.48
C SER A 32 21.97 -4.67 6.14
N CYS A 33 22.15 -3.63 6.96
CA CYS A 33 23.18 -2.62 6.78
C CYS A 33 24.61 -3.21 6.93
N ALA A 34 24.81 -4.10 7.90
CA ALA A 34 26.08 -4.80 8.09
C ALA A 34 26.40 -5.72 6.90
N LYS A 35 25.39 -6.45 6.40
CA LYS A 35 25.57 -7.41 5.30
C LYS A 35 25.80 -6.74 3.95
N TYR A 36 25.10 -5.65 3.66
CA TYR A 36 25.06 -5.06 2.31
C TYR A 36 25.73 -3.70 2.18
N GLY A 37 26.30 -3.16 3.22
CA GLY A 37 26.97 -1.87 3.40
C GLY A 37 27.17 -0.97 2.17
N SER A 38 28.01 -1.38 1.22
CA SER A 38 28.34 -0.58 0.03
C SER A 38 27.27 -0.60 -1.08
N ARG A 39 26.28 -1.51 -1.01
CA ARG A 39 25.21 -1.55 -2.00
C ARG A 39 24.30 -0.33 -1.83
N ARG A 40 23.68 0.11 -2.94
CA ARG A 40 22.62 1.12 -2.88
C ARG A 40 21.39 0.56 -2.20
N ALA A 41 20.85 1.30 -1.23
CA ALA A 41 19.63 0.95 -0.54
C ALA A 41 18.41 1.68 -1.14
N TYR A 42 18.56 2.97 -1.38
CA TYR A 42 17.51 3.82 -1.95
C TYR A 42 18.09 4.77 -2.98
N SER A 43 17.33 5.01 -4.05
CA SER A 43 17.62 6.08 -5.00
C SER A 43 16.36 6.90 -5.30
N CYS A 44 16.55 8.19 -5.57
CA CYS A 44 15.50 9.13 -5.89
C CYS A 44 16.06 10.24 -6.78
N MET A 45 15.42 10.53 -7.90
CA MET A 45 15.80 11.63 -8.80
C MET A 45 17.30 11.64 -9.18
N GLY A 46 17.91 10.45 -9.32
CA GLY A 46 19.32 10.27 -9.71
C GLY A 46 20.35 10.42 -8.57
N LYS A 47 19.92 10.58 -7.31
CA LYS A 47 20.76 10.45 -6.11
C LYS A 47 20.46 9.16 -5.41
N ALA A 48 21.49 8.44 -4.96
CA ALA A 48 21.35 7.23 -4.16
C ALA A 48 21.99 7.41 -2.77
N ILE A 49 21.52 6.60 -1.82
CA ILE A 49 22.15 6.35 -0.53
C ILE A 49 22.42 4.86 -0.43
N THR A 50 23.58 4.52 0.14
CA THR A 50 23.99 3.14 0.42
C THR A 50 23.40 2.64 1.74
N PHE A 51 23.51 1.32 2.00
CA PHE A 51 23.12 0.77 3.30
C PHE A 51 23.96 1.36 4.44
N THR A 52 25.26 1.61 4.22
CA THR A 52 26.13 2.29 5.21
C THR A 52 25.64 3.72 5.48
N GLU A 53 25.29 4.48 4.44
CA GLU A 53 24.77 5.84 4.61
C GLU A 53 23.39 5.82 5.30
N LEU A 54 22.55 4.84 5.00
CA LEU A 54 21.25 4.66 5.68
C LEU A 54 21.45 4.36 7.16
N ASP A 55 22.40 3.50 7.50
CA ASP A 55 22.75 3.18 8.89
C ASP A 55 23.18 4.43 9.66
N ASP A 56 24.15 5.18 9.15
CA ASP A 56 24.65 6.42 9.76
C ASP A 56 23.55 7.49 9.93
N LEU A 57 22.80 7.76 8.85
CA LEU A 57 21.78 8.80 8.85
C LEU A 57 20.58 8.43 9.73
N SER A 58 20.17 7.17 9.76
CA SER A 58 19.08 6.73 10.64
C SER A 58 19.50 6.73 12.11
N ALA A 59 20.73 6.31 12.42
CA ALA A 59 21.29 6.44 13.78
C ALA A 59 21.35 7.90 14.23
N THR A 60 21.80 8.78 13.33
CA THR A 60 21.87 10.21 13.57
C THR A 60 20.50 10.82 13.86
N PHE A 61 19.46 10.45 13.05
CA PHE A 61 18.10 10.93 13.30
C PHE A 61 17.53 10.37 14.59
N GLY A 62 17.78 9.10 14.91
CA GLY A 62 17.40 8.49 16.19
C GLY A 62 18.00 9.20 17.39
N ALA A 63 19.31 9.55 17.33
CA ALA A 63 20.00 10.30 18.37
C ALA A 63 19.41 11.72 18.55
N PHE A 64 19.00 12.37 17.46
CA PHE A 64 18.26 13.63 17.53
C PHE A 64 16.95 13.49 18.30
N LEU A 65 16.14 12.45 18.01
CA LEU A 65 14.87 12.23 18.70
C LEU A 65 15.07 12.01 20.21
N GLN A 66 16.09 11.23 20.59
CA GLN A 66 16.45 11.02 21.99
C GLN A 66 16.93 12.31 22.66
N ALA A 67 17.72 13.12 21.95
CA ALA A 67 18.17 14.43 22.44
C ALA A 67 17.02 15.41 22.68
N ARG A 68 15.90 15.24 21.98
CA ARG A 68 14.63 15.97 22.20
C ARG A 68 13.79 15.41 23.34
N GLY A 69 14.28 14.41 24.06
CA GLY A 69 13.62 13.82 25.23
C GLY A 69 12.46 12.88 24.89
N LEU A 70 12.41 12.33 23.68
CA LEU A 70 11.40 11.35 23.33
C LEU A 70 11.67 10.04 24.07
N ALA A 71 10.67 9.60 24.82
CA ALA A 71 10.69 8.31 25.50
C ALA A 71 10.36 7.16 24.53
N LYS A 72 10.71 5.93 24.92
CA LYS A 72 10.26 4.72 24.23
C LYS A 72 8.74 4.74 24.03
N GLY A 73 8.28 4.39 22.83
CA GLY A 73 6.87 4.40 22.46
C GLY A 73 6.30 5.79 22.12
N ALA A 74 7.09 6.88 22.19
CA ALA A 74 6.66 8.19 21.69
C ALA A 74 6.37 8.10 20.19
N ARG A 75 5.34 8.82 19.72
CA ARG A 75 4.87 8.72 18.32
C ARG A 75 5.48 9.84 17.49
N VAL A 76 6.06 9.44 16.35
CA VAL A 76 6.68 10.33 15.36
C VAL A 76 5.91 10.21 14.04
N ALA A 77 5.24 11.28 13.63
CA ALA A 77 4.51 11.35 12.38
C ALA A 77 5.47 11.63 11.20
N LEU A 78 5.35 10.84 10.12
CA LEU A 78 6.11 11.02 8.89
C LEU A 78 5.16 11.40 7.75
N MET A 79 5.14 12.68 7.38
CA MET A 79 4.24 13.27 6.38
C MET A 79 5.01 13.67 5.13
N MET A 80 5.38 12.69 4.33
CA MET A 80 6.14 12.90 3.11
C MET A 80 5.90 11.82 2.06
N PRO A 81 6.01 12.14 0.76
CA PRO A 81 5.97 11.16 -0.31
C PRO A 81 7.26 10.34 -0.37
N ASN A 82 7.44 9.56 -1.45
CA ASN A 82 8.67 8.80 -1.70
C ASN A 82 9.85 9.74 -1.97
N VAL A 83 10.66 9.97 -0.95
CA VAL A 83 11.91 10.76 -0.96
C VAL A 83 12.95 10.07 -0.09
N LEU A 84 14.26 10.38 -0.29
CA LEU A 84 15.34 9.75 0.48
C LEU A 84 15.24 9.97 2.00
N GLN A 85 14.62 11.08 2.41
CA GLN A 85 14.40 11.42 3.81
C GLN A 85 13.47 10.42 4.53
N TYR A 86 12.52 9.82 3.78
CA TYR A 86 11.54 8.92 4.38
C TYR A 86 12.19 7.70 5.07
N PRO A 87 12.99 6.85 4.41
CA PRO A 87 13.61 5.71 5.07
C PRO A 87 14.58 6.13 6.20
N ILE A 88 15.26 7.26 6.08
CA ILE A 88 16.14 7.79 7.13
C ILE A 88 15.34 8.08 8.40
N CYS A 89 14.24 8.83 8.28
CA CYS A 89 13.38 9.19 9.41
C CYS A 89 12.61 7.99 9.97
N LEU A 90 12.15 7.09 9.09
CA LEU A 90 11.49 5.85 9.48
C LEU A 90 12.38 5.01 10.40
N PHE A 91 13.56 4.64 9.91
CA PHE A 91 14.45 3.76 10.66
C PHE A 91 15.06 4.47 11.87
N GLY A 92 15.33 5.76 11.79
CA GLY A 92 15.79 6.53 12.94
C GLY A 92 14.74 6.59 14.06
N THR A 93 13.46 6.70 13.71
CA THR A 93 12.35 6.62 14.67
C THR A 93 12.32 5.26 15.37
N LEU A 94 12.38 4.17 14.61
CA LEU A 94 12.39 2.82 15.17
C LEU A 94 13.64 2.55 16.03
N ARG A 95 14.81 3.04 15.62
CA ARG A 95 16.07 2.93 16.39
C ARG A 95 16.03 3.68 17.72
N ALA A 96 15.33 4.79 17.77
CA ALA A 96 15.09 5.54 19.01
C ALA A 96 14.10 4.84 19.96
N GLY A 97 13.49 3.72 19.55
CA GLY A 97 12.44 3.03 20.30
C GLY A 97 11.07 3.72 20.22
N CYS A 98 10.90 4.61 19.23
CA CYS A 98 9.66 5.35 19.00
C CYS A 98 8.75 4.62 18.00
N THR A 99 7.47 4.95 18.02
CA THR A 99 6.45 4.45 17.10
C THR A 99 6.30 5.37 15.90
N VAL A 100 6.37 4.83 14.69
CA VAL A 100 6.12 5.59 13.45
C VAL A 100 4.62 5.75 13.22
N VAL A 101 4.17 6.98 12.94
CA VAL A 101 2.82 7.28 12.49
C VAL A 101 2.91 7.70 11.02
N ASN A 102 2.62 6.76 10.13
CA ASN A 102 2.61 7.03 8.71
C ASN A 102 1.46 7.96 8.34
N THR A 103 1.80 9.14 7.81
CA THR A 103 0.85 10.21 7.56
C THR A 103 0.82 10.54 6.07
N ASN A 104 -0.37 10.50 5.49
CA ASN A 104 -0.56 10.85 4.09
C ASN A 104 -0.32 12.36 3.88
N PRO A 105 0.64 12.77 3.03
CA PRO A 105 0.93 14.18 2.79
C PRO A 105 -0.22 14.96 2.11
N LEU A 106 -1.17 14.24 1.49
CA LEU A 106 -2.32 14.84 0.80
C LEU A 106 -3.57 14.93 1.68
N TYR A 107 -3.47 14.67 2.97
CA TYR A 107 -4.58 14.88 3.89
C TYR A 107 -5.04 16.33 3.92
N THR A 108 -6.35 16.51 4.00
CA THR A 108 -6.94 17.80 4.36
C THR A 108 -6.59 18.18 5.80
N ALA A 109 -6.73 19.45 6.15
CA ALA A 109 -6.49 19.92 7.52
C ALA A 109 -7.31 19.10 8.55
N ARG A 110 -8.57 18.77 8.24
CA ARG A 110 -9.44 17.98 9.11
C ARG A 110 -8.93 16.55 9.32
N GLU A 111 -8.47 15.88 8.26
CA GLU A 111 -7.93 14.51 8.35
C GLU A 111 -6.62 14.49 9.11
N LEU A 112 -5.75 15.49 8.88
CA LEU A 112 -4.49 15.63 9.57
C LEU A 112 -4.69 15.92 11.06
N GLU A 113 -5.58 16.85 11.41
CA GLU A 113 -5.96 17.16 12.79
C GLU A 113 -6.42 15.90 13.52
N HIS A 114 -7.33 15.13 12.89
CA HIS A 114 -7.81 13.88 13.45
C HIS A 114 -6.66 12.89 13.73
N GLN A 115 -5.84 12.60 12.73
CA GLN A 115 -4.77 11.61 12.87
C GLN A 115 -3.72 12.03 13.92
N LEU A 116 -3.28 13.28 13.92
CA LEU A 116 -2.28 13.76 14.88
C LEU A 116 -2.82 13.79 16.32
N THR A 117 -4.09 14.12 16.48
CA THR A 117 -4.75 14.15 17.80
C THR A 117 -4.98 12.73 18.32
N ASP A 118 -5.51 11.83 17.50
CA ASP A 118 -5.82 10.44 17.87
C ASP A 118 -4.54 9.65 18.15
N SER A 119 -3.51 9.76 17.31
CA SER A 119 -2.22 9.10 17.53
C SER A 119 -1.46 9.68 18.73
N GLY A 120 -1.73 10.95 19.08
CA GLY A 120 -0.97 11.68 20.09
C GLY A 120 0.50 11.84 19.70
N ALA A 121 0.80 12.03 18.41
CA ALA A 121 2.15 12.24 17.92
C ALA A 121 2.80 13.48 18.57
N GLU A 122 4.08 13.34 18.94
CA GLU A 122 4.85 14.38 19.62
C GLU A 122 5.82 15.09 18.68
N VAL A 123 6.24 14.42 17.62
CA VAL A 123 7.09 14.94 16.55
C VAL A 123 6.42 14.70 15.22
N ILE A 124 6.59 15.64 14.29
CA ILE A 124 6.24 15.45 12.89
C ILE A 124 7.41 15.83 11.98
N VAL A 125 7.70 14.98 10.99
CA VAL A 125 8.58 15.31 9.86
C VAL A 125 7.70 15.53 8.65
N VAL A 126 7.80 16.71 8.03
CA VAL A 126 6.92 17.12 6.93
C VAL A 126 7.72 17.73 5.78
N VAL A 127 7.33 17.39 4.53
CA VAL A 127 7.84 18.12 3.36
C VAL A 127 7.15 19.50 3.30
N GLU A 128 7.92 20.55 3.06
CA GLU A 128 7.47 21.96 3.09
C GLU A 128 6.23 22.26 2.24
N ASN A 129 5.99 21.47 1.19
CA ASN A 129 4.80 21.57 0.35
C ASN A 129 3.48 21.41 1.13
N PHE A 130 3.55 20.70 2.26
CA PHE A 130 2.41 20.37 3.10
C PHE A 130 2.46 21.06 4.47
N ALA A 131 3.47 21.91 4.69
CA ALA A 131 3.68 22.58 5.97
C ALA A 131 2.57 23.57 6.32
N GLN A 132 1.90 24.18 5.34
CA GLN A 132 0.75 25.06 5.59
C GLN A 132 -0.44 24.27 6.17
N THR A 133 -0.77 23.10 5.61
CA THR A 133 -1.83 22.23 6.15
C THR A 133 -1.53 21.83 7.61
N LEU A 134 -0.24 21.60 7.93
CA LEU A 134 0.18 21.34 9.31
C LEU A 134 0.02 22.60 10.18
N ALA A 135 0.43 23.76 9.70
CA ALA A 135 0.32 25.02 10.45
C ALA A 135 -1.13 25.33 10.86
N ASP A 136 -2.10 25.02 9.98
CA ASP A 136 -3.53 25.25 10.19
C ASP A 136 -4.09 24.43 11.37
N VAL A 137 -3.46 23.30 11.72
CA VAL A 137 -3.96 22.38 12.74
C VAL A 137 -3.04 22.20 13.95
N LEU A 138 -1.81 22.68 13.87
CA LEU A 138 -0.74 22.42 14.85
C LEU A 138 -1.16 22.75 16.29
N GLY A 139 -1.83 23.89 16.49
CA GLY A 139 -2.30 24.35 17.81
C GLY A 139 -3.35 23.44 18.49
N LYS A 140 -3.93 22.49 17.74
CA LYS A 140 -4.93 21.53 18.26
C LYS A 140 -4.33 20.14 18.52
N THR A 141 -3.03 19.97 18.27
CA THR A 141 -2.34 18.68 18.36
C THR A 141 -1.40 18.62 19.56
N LYS A 142 -0.80 17.46 19.81
CA LYS A 142 0.23 17.26 20.82
C LYS A 142 1.65 17.36 20.26
N ILE A 143 1.83 17.85 19.05
CA ILE A 143 3.14 18.01 18.42
C ILE A 143 3.97 19.03 19.19
N LYS A 144 5.15 18.60 19.63
CA LYS A 144 6.14 19.43 20.35
C LYS A 144 7.27 19.90 19.42
N HIS A 145 7.61 19.07 18.43
CA HIS A 145 8.73 19.34 17.53
C HIS A 145 8.30 19.12 16.08
N VAL A 146 8.59 20.13 15.25
CA VAL A 146 8.33 20.09 13.80
C VAL A 146 9.65 20.09 13.06
N VAL A 147 9.88 19.05 12.26
CA VAL A 147 11.03 18.95 11.36
C VAL A 147 10.52 19.13 9.93
N VAL A 148 11.03 20.14 9.23
CA VAL A 148 10.63 20.42 7.84
C VAL A 148 11.77 20.04 6.91
N THR A 149 11.43 19.38 5.80
CA THR A 149 12.38 19.05 4.73
C THR A 149 11.84 19.52 3.38
N SER A 150 12.69 19.59 2.36
CA SER A 150 12.31 19.88 0.97
C SER A 150 12.59 18.69 0.05
N PHE A 151 12.00 18.66 -1.13
CA PHE A 151 12.31 17.63 -2.12
C PHE A 151 13.78 17.55 -2.47
N GLY A 152 14.46 18.69 -2.52
CA GLY A 152 15.86 18.80 -2.92
C GLY A 152 16.88 18.59 -1.81
N GLU A 153 16.49 18.59 -0.53
CA GLU A 153 17.43 18.68 0.60
C GLU A 153 18.50 17.56 0.60
N MET A 154 18.14 16.34 0.18
CA MET A 154 19.07 15.19 0.10
C MET A 154 19.70 15.00 -1.29
N LEU A 155 19.42 15.86 -2.27
CA LEU A 155 19.86 15.70 -3.66
C LEU A 155 21.13 16.48 -4.02
N GLY A 156 21.85 17.03 -3.04
CA GLY A 156 23.07 17.81 -3.24
C GLY A 156 22.83 19.10 -4.04
N LEU A 157 23.76 19.47 -4.94
CA LEU A 157 23.63 20.69 -5.75
C LEU A 157 22.41 20.68 -6.67
N LYS A 158 22.05 19.52 -7.23
CA LYS A 158 20.84 19.36 -8.03
C LYS A 158 19.58 19.69 -7.23
N GLY A 159 19.59 19.41 -5.93
CA GLY A 159 18.50 19.70 -5.01
C GLY A 159 18.16 21.18 -4.91
N LEU A 160 19.18 22.05 -4.92
CA LEU A 160 18.96 23.51 -4.90
C LEU A 160 18.15 23.98 -6.12
N LEU A 161 18.44 23.41 -7.30
CA LEU A 161 17.69 23.71 -8.52
C LEU A 161 16.26 23.19 -8.44
N ILE A 162 16.08 21.95 -7.93
CA ILE A 162 14.75 21.34 -7.76
C ILE A 162 13.93 22.21 -6.79
N ASP A 163 14.47 22.59 -5.64
CA ASP A 163 13.77 23.42 -4.67
C ASP A 163 13.42 24.79 -5.25
N PHE A 164 14.33 25.40 -6.02
CA PHE A 164 14.03 26.65 -6.73
C PHE A 164 12.86 26.50 -7.69
N VAL A 165 12.87 25.44 -8.52
CA VAL A 165 11.77 25.16 -9.48
C VAL A 165 10.47 24.91 -8.74
N VAL A 166 10.47 24.07 -7.69
CA VAL A 166 9.27 23.72 -6.92
C VAL A 166 8.68 24.96 -6.21
N ARG A 167 9.53 25.79 -5.60
CA ARG A 167 9.10 26.98 -4.84
C ARG A 167 8.74 28.17 -5.74
N ARG A 168 9.55 28.48 -6.77
CA ARG A 168 9.46 29.74 -7.53
C ARG A 168 8.80 29.60 -8.89
N VAL A 169 9.08 28.49 -9.61
CA VAL A 169 8.55 28.29 -10.96
C VAL A 169 7.18 27.61 -10.89
N LYS A 170 7.09 26.45 -10.23
CA LYS A 170 5.84 25.70 -10.10
C LYS A 170 4.94 26.19 -8.98
N LYS A 171 5.46 27.01 -8.05
CA LYS A 171 4.74 27.57 -6.89
C LYS A 171 3.97 26.51 -6.09
N LEU A 172 4.58 25.33 -5.91
CA LEU A 172 3.97 24.19 -5.20
C LEU A 172 4.20 24.22 -3.69
N VAL A 173 4.87 25.23 -3.16
CA VAL A 173 5.04 25.46 -1.72
C VAL A 173 4.24 26.69 -1.33
N PRO A 174 3.06 26.52 -0.70
CA PRO A 174 2.32 27.63 -0.12
C PRO A 174 3.15 28.35 0.95
N PRO A 175 2.95 29.65 1.18
CA PRO A 175 3.55 30.33 2.32
C PRO A 175 3.14 29.65 3.63
N TRP A 176 4.11 29.32 4.47
CA TRP A 176 3.84 28.73 5.79
C TRP A 176 4.71 29.39 6.86
N ARG A 177 4.22 29.36 8.10
CA ARG A 177 4.95 29.79 9.28
C ARG A 177 4.64 28.85 10.45
N ILE A 178 5.67 28.21 10.96
CA ILE A 178 5.60 27.36 12.15
C ILE A 178 6.77 27.76 13.05
N ASP A 179 6.46 28.41 14.17
CA ASP A 179 7.47 28.88 15.12
C ASP A 179 8.17 27.66 15.76
N GLY A 180 9.49 27.70 15.83
CA GLY A 180 10.30 26.60 16.36
C GLY A 180 10.51 25.42 15.40
N ALA A 181 10.01 25.48 14.17
CA ALA A 181 10.32 24.46 13.16
C ALA A 181 11.81 24.49 12.80
N ILE A 182 12.40 23.30 12.64
CA ILE A 182 13.80 23.15 12.24
C ILE A 182 13.89 22.35 10.93
N SER A 183 14.97 22.57 10.16
CA SER A 183 15.22 21.76 8.96
C SER A 183 15.68 20.35 9.34
N LEU A 184 15.43 19.36 8.47
CA LEU A 184 15.97 18.01 8.66
C LEU A 184 17.50 18.03 8.71
N ARG A 185 18.14 18.88 7.92
CA ARG A 185 19.60 19.11 7.98
C ARG A 185 20.05 19.54 9.37
N SER A 186 19.31 20.46 10.01
CA SER A 186 19.62 20.92 11.36
C SER A 186 19.39 19.80 12.38
N ALA A 187 18.32 19.01 12.22
CA ALA A 187 18.05 17.85 13.06
C ALA A 187 19.18 16.81 12.98
N LEU A 188 19.63 16.50 11.77
CA LEU A 188 20.77 15.59 11.55
C LEU A 188 22.09 16.19 12.09
N ALA A 189 22.32 17.50 11.94
CA ALA A 189 23.51 18.14 12.51
C ALA A 189 23.51 18.12 14.05
N GLU A 190 22.35 18.24 14.68
CA GLU A 190 22.20 18.09 16.13
C GLU A 190 22.44 16.63 16.57
N GLY A 191 21.83 15.66 15.87
CA GLY A 191 21.98 14.23 16.14
C GLY A 191 23.42 13.74 16.03
N ARG A 192 24.21 14.24 15.07
CA ARG A 192 25.64 13.89 14.90
C ARG A 192 26.51 14.26 16.09
N ARG A 193 26.07 15.18 16.94
CA ARG A 193 26.78 15.57 18.17
C ARG A 193 26.47 14.65 19.35
N ARG A 194 25.62 13.67 19.15
CA ARG A 194 25.15 12.74 20.16
C ARG A 194 25.37 11.30 19.69
N LYS A 195 25.49 10.40 20.63
CA LYS A 195 25.45 8.96 20.35
C LYS A 195 24.00 8.49 20.54
N LEU A 196 23.54 7.64 19.63
CA LEU A 196 22.26 6.96 19.81
C LEU A 196 22.39 5.98 20.97
N ASP A 197 21.55 6.14 21.98
CA ASP A 197 21.47 5.19 23.10
C ASP A 197 20.70 3.94 22.68
N THR A 198 21.16 2.80 23.15
CA THR A 198 20.47 1.53 22.89
C THR A 198 19.22 1.45 23.76
N VAL A 199 18.06 1.32 23.10
CA VAL A 199 16.75 1.12 23.75
C VAL A 199 16.36 -0.35 23.63
N ALA A 200 15.90 -0.97 24.72
CA ALA A 200 15.33 -2.31 24.67
C ALA A 200 13.99 -2.29 23.93
N ILE A 201 13.96 -2.92 22.75
CA ILE A 201 12.77 -3.03 21.90
C ILE A 201 12.45 -4.52 21.76
N GLY A 202 11.21 -4.89 22.01
CA GLY A 202 10.72 -6.26 21.92
C GLY A 202 9.59 -6.42 20.92
N HIS A 203 9.14 -7.65 20.77
CA HIS A 203 8.09 -8.05 19.82
C HIS A 203 6.77 -7.30 20.01
N ASP A 204 6.39 -7.02 21.26
CA ASP A 204 5.09 -6.42 21.61
C ASP A 204 5.09 -4.89 21.57
N ASP A 205 6.26 -4.25 21.39
CA ASP A 205 6.33 -2.81 21.16
C ASP A 205 5.68 -2.45 19.82
N ILE A 206 4.95 -1.34 19.79
CA ILE A 206 4.30 -0.87 18.57
C ILE A 206 5.35 -0.23 17.66
N ALA A 207 5.57 -0.83 16.50
CA ALA A 207 6.45 -0.27 15.47
C ALA A 207 5.74 0.84 14.67
N PHE A 208 4.47 0.60 14.30
CA PHE A 208 3.68 1.52 13.48
C PHE A 208 2.26 1.69 14.00
N LEU A 209 1.77 2.93 13.95
CA LEU A 209 0.35 3.23 13.89
C LEU A 209 0.02 3.51 12.42
N GLN A 210 -0.63 2.55 11.80
CA GLN A 210 -0.96 2.62 10.38
C GLN A 210 -2.44 2.95 10.21
N TYR A 211 -2.75 4.19 9.82
CA TYR A 211 -4.13 4.64 9.70
C TYR A 211 -4.78 4.11 8.43
N THR A 212 -5.97 3.52 8.59
CA THR A 212 -6.77 3.03 7.47
C THR A 212 -7.92 4.00 7.22
N GLY A 213 -8.15 4.34 5.96
CA GLY A 213 -9.39 5.00 5.56
C GLY A 213 -10.55 4.04 5.71
N GLY A 214 -11.10 3.95 6.91
CA GLY A 214 -12.23 3.07 7.19
C GLY A 214 -13.41 3.33 6.25
N THR A 215 -14.06 2.25 5.87
CA THR A 215 -15.20 2.26 4.95
C THR A 215 -16.47 2.83 5.57
N THR A 216 -16.44 3.03 6.87
CA THR A 216 -17.59 3.42 7.70
C THR A 216 -17.44 4.78 8.39
N GLY A 217 -16.35 5.54 8.18
CA GLY A 217 -16.19 6.81 8.86
C GLY A 217 -14.75 7.27 9.05
N VAL A 218 -14.41 7.63 10.27
CA VAL A 218 -13.14 8.21 10.69
C VAL A 218 -12.02 7.18 10.61
N ALA A 219 -10.85 7.56 10.08
CA ALA A 219 -9.70 6.68 9.98
C ALA A 219 -9.24 6.17 11.37
N LYS A 220 -8.93 4.88 11.45
CA LYS A 220 -8.49 4.19 12.66
C LYS A 220 -7.03 3.76 12.52
N GLY A 221 -6.24 3.91 13.57
CA GLY A 221 -4.84 3.48 13.60
C GLY A 221 -4.74 1.99 13.93
N ALA A 222 -4.34 1.15 12.99
CA ALA A 222 -3.98 -0.23 13.26
C ALA A 222 -2.64 -0.27 14.02
N MET A 223 -2.61 -0.96 15.17
CA MET A 223 -1.39 -1.16 15.96
C MET A 223 -0.59 -2.32 15.37
N LEU A 224 0.46 -2.01 14.64
CA LEU A 224 1.39 -3.00 14.09
C LEU A 224 2.61 -3.08 15.00
N GLN A 225 2.68 -4.15 15.76
CA GLN A 225 3.80 -4.46 16.64
C GLN A 225 5.03 -4.89 15.82
N HIS A 226 6.23 -4.81 16.41
CA HIS A 226 7.44 -5.31 15.75
C HIS A 226 7.28 -6.75 15.29
N ARG A 227 6.65 -7.63 16.11
CA ARG A 227 6.38 -9.02 15.74
C ARG A 227 5.53 -9.17 14.48
N ASN A 228 4.52 -8.31 14.29
CA ASN A 228 3.64 -8.40 13.13
C ASN A 228 4.39 -8.07 11.83
N ILE A 229 5.19 -7.02 11.89
CA ILE A 229 6.02 -6.59 10.74
C ILE A 229 7.11 -7.62 10.44
N ILE A 230 7.81 -8.14 11.46
CA ILE A 230 8.83 -9.19 11.31
C ILE A 230 8.20 -10.44 10.68
N ALA A 231 7.06 -10.87 11.20
CA ALA A 231 6.36 -12.03 10.65
C ALA A 231 6.08 -11.85 9.16
N ASN A 232 5.46 -10.73 8.77
CA ASN A 232 5.11 -10.52 7.37
C ASN A 232 6.33 -10.33 6.46
N LEU A 233 7.38 -9.72 6.98
CA LEU A 233 8.66 -9.62 6.31
C LEU A 233 9.29 -10.99 6.04
N LEU A 234 9.29 -11.89 7.03
CA LEU A 234 9.78 -13.25 6.89
C LEU A 234 8.91 -14.08 5.95
N GLN A 235 7.59 -13.94 6.02
CA GLN A 235 6.63 -14.58 5.13
C GLN A 235 6.87 -14.16 3.66
N ALA A 236 6.95 -12.85 3.40
CA ALA A 236 7.25 -12.33 2.08
C ALA A 236 8.66 -12.75 1.61
N GLY A 237 9.66 -12.66 2.49
CA GLY A 237 11.02 -13.09 2.20
C GLY A 237 11.11 -14.57 1.84
N ALA A 238 10.43 -15.46 2.60
CA ALA A 238 10.38 -16.89 2.31
C ALA A 238 9.71 -17.19 0.96
N TRP A 239 8.76 -16.35 0.54
CA TRP A 239 8.08 -16.46 -0.76
C TRP A 239 8.95 -16.03 -1.93
N VAL A 240 9.71 -14.93 -1.76
CA VAL A 240 10.43 -14.27 -2.87
C VAL A 240 11.84 -14.82 -3.07
N ARG A 241 12.56 -15.20 -1.98
CA ARG A 241 13.96 -15.65 -2.06
C ARG A 241 14.21 -16.85 -2.98
N PRO A 242 13.41 -17.93 -2.94
CA PRO A 242 13.63 -19.07 -3.81
C PRO A 242 13.58 -18.72 -5.30
N PHE A 243 12.83 -17.67 -5.65
CA PHE A 243 12.62 -17.23 -7.03
C PHE A 243 13.64 -16.17 -7.48
N LEU A 244 13.87 -15.14 -6.65
CA LEU A 244 14.74 -14.02 -7.01
C LEU A 244 16.24 -14.33 -6.82
N GLY A 245 16.59 -15.23 -5.88
CA GLY A 245 17.99 -15.51 -5.53
C GLY A 245 18.66 -14.38 -4.77
N GLU A 246 20.01 -14.46 -4.68
CA GLU A 246 20.82 -13.54 -3.87
C GLU A 246 21.52 -12.42 -4.66
N GLN A 247 21.18 -12.24 -5.92
CA GLN A 247 21.76 -11.19 -6.75
C GLN A 247 21.35 -9.78 -6.28
N ALA A 248 21.99 -8.76 -6.84
CA ALA A 248 21.59 -7.39 -6.58
C ALA A 248 20.27 -7.09 -7.30
N HIS A 249 19.25 -6.73 -6.53
CA HIS A 249 17.92 -6.39 -7.07
C HIS A 249 17.74 -4.89 -7.14
N VAL A 250 16.99 -4.44 -8.15
CA VAL A 250 16.52 -3.07 -8.28
C VAL A 250 14.99 -3.11 -8.37
N VAL A 251 14.32 -2.59 -7.35
CA VAL A 251 12.86 -2.55 -7.30
C VAL A 251 12.33 -1.15 -7.54
N ILE A 252 11.43 -1.02 -8.49
CA ILE A 252 10.70 0.23 -8.72
C ILE A 252 9.63 0.38 -7.64
N THR A 253 9.67 1.51 -6.94
CA THR A 253 8.84 1.82 -5.77
C THR A 253 7.93 3.03 -6.05
N PRO A 254 6.85 2.86 -6.84
CA PRO A 254 5.93 3.94 -7.17
C PRO A 254 4.86 4.16 -6.10
N LEU A 255 4.53 3.10 -5.34
CA LEU A 255 3.55 3.19 -4.28
C LEU A 255 4.15 3.90 -3.07
N PRO A 256 3.34 4.72 -2.35
CA PRO A 256 3.86 5.50 -1.23
C PRO A 256 4.39 4.62 -0.10
N LEU A 257 5.59 4.91 0.40
CA LEU A 257 6.19 4.19 1.53
C LEU A 257 5.40 4.37 2.83
N TYR A 258 4.61 5.43 2.96
CA TYR A 258 3.69 5.60 4.10
C TYR A 258 2.48 4.64 4.04
N HIS A 259 2.28 3.93 2.94
CA HIS A 259 1.24 2.89 2.82
C HIS A 259 1.85 1.51 3.09
N ILE A 260 1.15 0.69 3.88
CA ILE A 260 1.66 -0.59 4.37
C ILE A 260 2.14 -1.54 3.25
N PHE A 261 1.50 -1.54 2.08
CA PHE A 261 1.92 -2.37 0.96
C PHE A 261 3.36 -2.05 0.55
N SER A 262 3.65 -0.79 0.22
CA SER A 262 5.00 -0.40 -0.20
C SER A 262 6.00 -0.42 0.95
N LEU A 263 5.56 -0.14 2.17
CA LEU A 263 6.39 -0.24 3.37
C LEU A 263 6.94 -1.66 3.53
N THR A 264 6.09 -2.69 3.47
CA THR A 264 6.53 -4.07 3.66
C THR A 264 7.12 -4.66 2.38
N ALA A 265 6.39 -4.62 1.25
CA ALA A 265 6.81 -5.29 0.03
C ALA A 265 8.05 -4.66 -0.62
N ASN A 266 8.18 -3.32 -0.58
CA ASN A 266 9.33 -2.62 -1.17
C ASN A 266 10.39 -2.32 -0.12
N CYS A 267 10.08 -1.44 0.85
CA CYS A 267 11.06 -0.90 1.79
C CYS A 267 11.70 -2.01 2.63
N LEU A 268 10.90 -2.84 3.30
CA LEU A 268 11.42 -3.82 4.25
C LEU A 268 11.88 -5.12 3.58
N THR A 269 11.08 -5.69 2.66
CA THR A 269 11.43 -6.98 2.03
C THR A 269 12.70 -6.85 1.17
N PHE A 270 12.78 -5.84 0.29
CA PHE A 270 13.99 -5.66 -0.53
C PHE A 270 15.21 -5.20 0.28
N MET A 271 15.02 -4.56 1.44
CA MET A 271 16.13 -4.30 2.38
C MET A 271 16.80 -5.61 2.82
N THR A 272 16.04 -6.64 3.18
CA THR A 272 16.60 -7.94 3.59
C THR A 272 17.24 -8.74 2.45
N LEU A 273 16.96 -8.35 1.20
CA LEU A 273 17.58 -8.91 -0.01
C LEU A 273 18.77 -8.09 -0.49
N GLY A 274 19.12 -6.98 0.18
CA GLY A 274 20.17 -6.05 -0.25
C GLY A 274 19.83 -5.34 -1.55
N GLY A 275 18.53 -5.16 -1.83
CA GLY A 275 18.01 -4.53 -3.05
C GLY A 275 17.93 -3.01 -2.95
N GLU A 276 18.09 -2.36 -4.11
CA GLU A 276 17.92 -0.91 -4.28
C GLU A 276 16.43 -0.58 -4.51
N ASN A 277 15.83 0.27 -3.67
CA ASN A 277 14.51 0.85 -3.91
C ASN A 277 14.64 2.14 -4.73
N VAL A 278 14.14 2.13 -5.96
CA VAL A 278 14.03 3.33 -6.80
C VAL A 278 12.73 4.05 -6.47
N LEU A 279 12.85 5.12 -5.71
CA LEU A 279 11.72 5.89 -5.18
C LEU A 279 11.13 6.79 -6.28
N ILE A 280 9.88 6.56 -6.64
CA ILE A 280 9.12 7.40 -7.55
C ILE A 280 8.28 8.38 -6.73
N THR A 281 8.65 9.64 -6.75
CA THR A 281 8.02 10.68 -5.92
C THR A 281 6.61 11.03 -6.41
N ASN A 282 6.39 11.04 -7.74
CA ASN A 282 5.09 11.31 -8.34
C ASN A 282 4.76 10.28 -9.45
N PRO A 283 4.13 9.15 -9.10
CA PRO A 283 3.77 8.13 -10.08
C PRO A 283 2.60 8.53 -11.00
N ARG A 284 1.92 9.67 -10.73
CA ARG A 284 0.83 10.18 -11.59
C ARG A 284 1.35 10.91 -12.82
N ASP A 285 2.57 11.42 -12.77
CA ASP A 285 3.29 11.95 -13.94
C ASP A 285 3.84 10.78 -14.77
N ILE A 286 2.97 10.13 -15.54
CA ILE A 286 3.32 8.93 -16.32
C ILE A 286 4.50 9.18 -17.27
N PRO A 287 4.57 10.28 -18.04
CA PRO A 287 5.74 10.54 -18.90
C PRO A 287 7.04 10.67 -18.10
N GLY A 288 7.03 11.42 -17.00
CA GLY A 288 8.18 11.55 -16.10
C GLY A 288 8.57 10.23 -15.44
N PHE A 289 7.60 9.42 -15.07
CA PHE A 289 7.84 8.10 -14.49
C PHE A 289 8.46 7.14 -15.52
N VAL A 290 7.94 7.05 -16.74
CA VAL A 290 8.50 6.21 -17.81
C VAL A 290 9.94 6.62 -18.14
N LYS A 291 10.21 7.92 -18.18
CA LYS A 291 11.58 8.44 -18.36
C LYS A 291 12.53 8.01 -17.24
N GLU A 292 12.04 7.95 -16.00
CA GLU A 292 12.84 7.45 -14.86
C GLU A 292 13.06 5.94 -14.96
N LEU A 293 12.03 5.15 -15.32
CA LEU A 293 12.16 3.71 -15.57
C LEU A 293 13.28 3.39 -16.56
N GLY A 294 13.37 4.14 -17.65
CA GLY A 294 14.40 3.95 -18.69
C GLY A 294 15.84 4.19 -18.24
N ARG A 295 16.05 4.70 -17.01
CA ARG A 295 17.39 4.89 -16.43
C ARG A 295 17.86 3.71 -15.59
N HIS A 296 16.98 2.75 -15.32
CA HIS A 296 17.24 1.66 -14.39
C HIS A 296 17.07 0.30 -15.05
N ARG A 297 17.97 -0.62 -14.76
CA ARG A 297 17.84 -2.04 -15.08
C ARG A 297 17.11 -2.73 -13.93
N PHE A 298 15.81 -2.48 -13.83
CA PHE A 298 15.02 -2.97 -12.71
C PHE A 298 14.65 -4.45 -12.85
N THR A 299 14.74 -5.18 -11.72
CA THR A 299 14.46 -6.60 -11.62
C THR A 299 13.08 -6.88 -11.04
N ALA A 300 12.50 -5.90 -10.33
CA ALA A 300 11.20 -6.04 -9.70
C ALA A 300 10.38 -4.73 -9.83
N PHE A 301 9.07 -4.89 -9.92
CA PHE A 301 8.12 -3.79 -10.02
C PHE A 301 6.88 -4.10 -9.17
N THR A 302 6.50 -3.19 -8.29
CA THR A 302 5.25 -3.30 -7.53
C THR A 302 4.27 -2.23 -7.94
N GLY A 303 3.00 -2.53 -7.99
CA GLY A 303 2.01 -1.55 -8.42
C GLY A 303 0.57 -1.95 -8.12
N VAL A 304 -0.34 -1.12 -8.60
CA VAL A 304 -1.79 -1.36 -8.58
C VAL A 304 -2.33 -1.42 -10.01
N ASN A 305 -3.49 -2.02 -10.21
CA ASN A 305 -4.10 -2.21 -11.53
C ASN A 305 -4.16 -0.91 -12.36
N THR A 306 -4.59 0.19 -11.76
CA THR A 306 -4.70 1.49 -12.44
C THR A 306 -3.35 2.03 -12.92
N LEU A 307 -2.27 1.79 -12.16
CA LEU A 307 -0.92 2.19 -12.55
C LEU A 307 -0.41 1.36 -13.72
N PHE A 308 -0.58 0.03 -13.66
CA PHE A 308 -0.21 -0.85 -14.76
C PHE A 308 -0.95 -0.48 -16.04
N ASN A 309 -2.27 -0.25 -15.95
CA ASN A 309 -3.06 0.18 -17.09
C ASN A 309 -2.60 1.53 -17.66
N ALA A 310 -2.26 2.50 -16.82
CA ALA A 310 -1.74 3.80 -17.27
C ALA A 310 -0.40 3.66 -18.01
N LEU A 311 0.52 2.84 -17.50
CA LEU A 311 1.80 2.56 -18.17
C LEU A 311 1.62 1.86 -19.50
N LEU A 312 0.75 0.85 -19.58
CA LEU A 312 0.42 0.12 -20.81
C LEU A 312 -0.21 0.99 -21.91
N ASN A 313 -0.76 2.13 -21.55
CA ASN A 313 -1.31 3.10 -22.51
C ASN A 313 -0.31 4.22 -22.88
N ASN A 314 0.94 4.17 -22.38
CA ASN A 314 1.98 5.13 -22.72
C ASN A 314 2.93 4.56 -23.80
N ALA A 315 3.06 5.26 -24.93
CA ALA A 315 3.86 4.78 -26.07
C ALA A 315 5.38 4.66 -25.77
N ASP A 316 5.91 5.47 -24.85
CA ASP A 316 7.33 5.39 -24.49
C ASP A 316 7.62 4.24 -23.53
N PHE A 317 6.62 3.78 -22.77
CA PHE A 317 6.73 2.58 -21.94
C PHE A 317 7.00 1.33 -22.79
N HIS A 318 6.43 1.25 -23.98
CA HIS A 318 6.62 0.16 -24.93
C HIS A 318 8.06 0.06 -25.48
N LYS A 319 8.86 1.10 -25.30
CA LYS A 319 10.26 1.16 -25.80
C LYS A 319 11.28 0.73 -24.73
N LEU A 320 10.83 0.43 -23.51
CA LEU A 320 11.71 0.06 -22.43
C LEU A 320 12.24 -1.37 -22.59
N ASP A 321 13.46 -1.61 -22.05
CA ASP A 321 14.05 -2.95 -21.95
C ASP A 321 13.56 -3.65 -20.67
N PHE A 322 12.70 -4.65 -20.83
CA PHE A 322 12.20 -5.48 -19.74
C PHE A 322 13.00 -6.76 -19.51
N SER A 323 14.09 -6.98 -20.25
CA SER A 323 14.91 -8.21 -20.11
C SER A 323 15.42 -8.48 -18.69
N PRO A 324 15.75 -7.46 -17.84
CA PRO A 324 16.14 -7.69 -16.46
C PRO A 324 14.96 -7.98 -15.51
N LEU A 325 13.72 -7.67 -15.91
CA LEU A 325 12.55 -7.82 -15.06
C LEU A 325 12.31 -9.29 -14.73
N GLN A 326 12.22 -9.61 -13.46
CA GLN A 326 11.97 -10.96 -12.94
C GLN A 326 10.59 -11.06 -12.30
N MET A 327 10.18 -10.04 -11.55
CA MET A 327 8.96 -10.04 -10.76
C MET A 327 8.14 -8.76 -10.97
N THR A 328 6.86 -8.94 -11.24
CA THR A 328 5.87 -7.85 -11.14
C THR A 328 4.80 -8.25 -10.15
N LEU A 329 4.60 -7.43 -9.10
CA LEU A 329 3.64 -7.69 -8.04
C LEU A 329 2.52 -6.65 -8.05
N GLY A 330 1.29 -7.10 -8.24
CA GLY A 330 0.07 -6.31 -8.14
C GLY A 330 -0.67 -6.58 -6.84
N GLY A 331 -1.20 -5.53 -6.21
CA GLY A 331 -1.97 -5.67 -4.97
C GLY A 331 -2.75 -4.40 -4.62
N GLY A 332 -3.41 -4.41 -3.47
CA GLY A 332 -4.20 -3.29 -2.97
C GLY A 332 -5.55 -3.08 -3.65
N MET A 333 -5.75 -3.62 -4.83
CA MET A 333 -7.01 -3.73 -5.56
C MET A 333 -6.95 -4.91 -6.53
N ALA A 334 -8.11 -5.39 -6.98
CA ALA A 334 -8.17 -6.49 -7.96
C ALA A 334 -7.41 -6.12 -9.25
N VAL A 335 -6.64 -7.06 -9.75
CA VAL A 335 -5.99 -6.96 -11.06
C VAL A 335 -6.96 -7.46 -12.12
N GLN A 336 -7.21 -6.62 -13.12
CA GLN A 336 -8.08 -6.98 -14.23
C GLN A 336 -7.35 -7.89 -15.22
N LYS A 337 -8.01 -8.96 -15.67
CA LYS A 337 -7.46 -9.94 -16.61
C LYS A 337 -6.85 -9.27 -17.84
N ALA A 338 -7.58 -8.34 -18.47
CA ALA A 338 -7.13 -7.62 -19.66
C ALA A 338 -5.84 -6.82 -19.41
N VAL A 339 -5.65 -6.27 -18.21
CA VAL A 339 -4.42 -5.56 -17.83
C VAL A 339 -3.28 -6.55 -17.63
N ALA A 340 -3.54 -7.66 -16.93
CA ALA A 340 -2.54 -8.69 -16.67
C ALA A 340 -2.02 -9.35 -17.95
N GLU A 341 -2.90 -9.68 -18.90
CA GLU A 341 -2.55 -10.27 -20.20
C GLU A 341 -1.70 -9.30 -21.03
N ARG A 342 -2.14 -8.05 -21.17
CA ARG A 342 -1.36 -7.02 -21.90
C ARG A 342 0.00 -6.74 -21.25
N TRP A 343 0.06 -6.78 -19.91
CA TRP A 343 1.33 -6.64 -19.19
C TRP A 343 2.30 -7.76 -19.52
N GLN A 344 1.80 -8.99 -19.52
CA GLN A 344 2.59 -10.17 -19.86
C GLN A 344 3.05 -10.18 -21.32
N GLU A 345 2.18 -9.81 -22.24
CA GLU A 345 2.53 -9.67 -23.67
C GLU A 345 3.67 -8.66 -23.87
N MET A 346 3.64 -7.55 -23.14
CA MET A 346 4.63 -6.48 -23.28
C MET A 346 5.94 -6.78 -22.59
N THR A 347 5.89 -7.29 -21.35
CA THR A 347 7.07 -7.45 -20.50
C THR A 347 7.68 -8.85 -20.53
N GLY A 348 6.94 -9.82 -21.08
CA GLY A 348 7.28 -11.24 -21.03
C GLY A 348 7.14 -11.87 -19.64
N LYS A 349 6.59 -11.12 -18.66
CA LYS A 349 6.43 -11.57 -17.26
C LYS A 349 4.99 -11.47 -16.80
N PRO A 350 4.47 -12.49 -16.10
CA PRO A 350 3.13 -12.42 -15.54
C PRO A 350 3.04 -11.34 -14.45
N LEU A 351 1.85 -10.78 -14.30
CA LEU A 351 1.52 -9.91 -13.19
C LEU A 351 1.04 -10.78 -12.03
N ILE A 352 1.88 -10.93 -11.01
CA ILE A 352 1.61 -11.72 -9.82
C ILE A 352 0.71 -10.92 -8.89
N GLU A 353 -0.42 -11.49 -8.52
CA GLU A 353 -1.36 -10.83 -7.61
C GLU A 353 -1.10 -11.26 -6.17
N ALA A 354 -1.14 -10.28 -5.24
CA ALA A 354 -1.07 -10.49 -3.81
C ALA A 354 -2.20 -9.74 -3.11
N TYR A 355 -2.68 -10.30 -2.01
CA TYR A 355 -3.75 -9.74 -1.21
C TYR A 355 -3.30 -9.53 0.23
N GLY A 356 -3.84 -8.49 0.83
CA GLY A 356 -3.64 -8.16 2.22
C GLY A 356 -4.34 -6.87 2.63
N LEU A 357 -4.28 -6.59 3.91
CA LEU A 357 -4.88 -5.43 4.56
C LEU A 357 -3.82 -4.71 5.41
N THR A 358 -4.11 -3.49 5.80
CA THR A 358 -3.28 -2.79 6.78
C THR A 358 -3.20 -3.59 8.09
N GLU A 359 -4.32 -4.17 8.48
CA GLU A 359 -4.52 -4.99 9.68
C GLU A 359 -3.74 -6.33 9.64
N THR A 360 -3.11 -6.66 8.50
CA THR A 360 -2.31 -7.89 8.32
C THR A 360 -0.86 -7.64 7.89
N SER A 361 -0.34 -6.42 7.96
CA SER A 361 1.08 -6.00 7.86
C SER A 361 1.82 -6.08 6.50
N PRO A 362 1.34 -6.21 5.25
CA PRO A 362 -0.06 -6.41 4.92
C PRO A 362 -0.40 -7.83 4.42
N ALA A 363 0.60 -8.65 3.96
CA ALA A 363 0.36 -9.81 3.10
C ALA A 363 -0.38 -10.94 3.84
N VAL A 364 -1.42 -11.44 3.21
CA VAL A 364 -2.20 -12.62 3.61
C VAL A 364 -1.99 -13.74 2.60
N THR A 365 -2.10 -13.43 1.30
CA THR A 365 -1.87 -14.37 0.21
C THR A 365 -0.99 -13.77 -0.87
N ILE A 366 -0.20 -14.60 -1.53
CA ILE A 366 0.61 -14.26 -2.69
C ILE A 366 0.51 -15.40 -3.70
N ASN A 367 0.32 -15.09 -4.98
CA ASN A 367 0.45 -16.12 -6.03
C ASN A 367 1.89 -16.63 -6.11
N PRO A 368 2.11 -17.88 -6.51
CA PRO A 368 3.43 -18.40 -6.84
C PRO A 368 4.15 -17.50 -7.85
N LEU A 369 5.43 -17.18 -7.61
CA LEU A 369 6.20 -16.30 -8.49
C LEU A 369 6.61 -16.96 -9.81
N ASP A 370 6.56 -18.28 -9.88
CA ASP A 370 6.78 -19.10 -11.06
C ASP A 370 5.51 -19.31 -11.92
N LEU A 371 4.42 -18.61 -11.57
CA LEU A 371 3.18 -18.61 -12.34
C LEU A 371 3.45 -18.22 -13.79
N GLN A 372 2.94 -19.01 -14.74
CA GLN A 372 3.20 -18.77 -16.16
C GLN A 372 2.19 -17.81 -16.80
N GLN A 373 1.03 -17.65 -16.21
CA GLN A 373 -0.04 -16.77 -16.70
C GLN A 373 -0.98 -16.35 -15.57
N TYR A 374 -1.70 -15.27 -15.78
CA TYR A 374 -2.71 -14.79 -14.84
C TYR A 374 -3.77 -15.86 -14.57
N ASN A 375 -4.07 -16.14 -13.30
CA ASN A 375 -4.99 -17.19 -12.88
C ASN A 375 -6.29 -16.67 -12.22
N GLY A 376 -6.43 -15.35 -12.05
CA GLY A 376 -7.60 -14.71 -11.44
C GLY A 376 -7.74 -14.98 -9.94
N SER A 377 -6.68 -15.45 -9.26
CA SER A 377 -6.68 -15.63 -7.81
C SER A 377 -5.77 -14.60 -7.14
N ILE A 378 -6.02 -14.35 -5.87
CA ILE A 378 -5.13 -13.56 -5.01
C ILE A 378 -4.00 -14.39 -4.40
N GLY A 379 -3.87 -15.65 -4.80
CA GLY A 379 -2.80 -16.57 -4.43
C GLY A 379 -3.14 -17.53 -3.29
N LEU A 380 -2.08 -18.04 -2.69
CA LEU A 380 -2.08 -18.98 -1.57
C LEU A 380 -1.75 -18.24 -0.27
N PRO A 381 -2.26 -18.68 0.90
CA PRO A 381 -1.86 -18.15 2.19
C PRO A 381 -0.34 -18.18 2.36
N VAL A 382 0.25 -17.10 2.85
CA VAL A 382 1.71 -17.07 3.13
C VAL A 382 2.06 -17.95 4.33
N PRO A 383 3.32 -18.36 4.52
CA PRO A 383 3.74 -19.22 5.64
C PRO A 383 3.18 -18.76 7.00
N SER A 384 2.86 -19.70 7.88
CA SER A 384 2.29 -19.45 9.23
C SER A 384 0.97 -18.67 9.21
N THR A 385 0.23 -18.67 8.09
CA THR A 385 -1.06 -18.00 7.95
C THR A 385 -2.16 -19.02 7.70
N ASP A 386 -3.22 -18.92 8.48
CA ASP A 386 -4.44 -19.71 8.31
C ASP A 386 -5.54 -18.83 7.70
N ILE A 387 -6.27 -19.37 6.74
CA ILE A 387 -7.46 -18.77 6.15
C ILE A 387 -8.65 -19.69 6.33
N GLU A 388 -9.76 -19.12 6.74
CA GLU A 388 -11.06 -19.78 6.81
C GLU A 388 -12.10 -18.90 6.11
N LEU A 389 -12.95 -19.53 5.30
CA LEU A 389 -14.10 -18.84 4.71
C LEU A 389 -15.32 -19.14 5.56
N ARG A 390 -16.03 -18.09 6.02
CA ARG A 390 -17.19 -18.23 6.92
C ARG A 390 -18.44 -17.62 6.31
N ASP A 391 -19.59 -18.26 6.60
CA ASP A 391 -20.90 -17.71 6.32
C ASP A 391 -21.29 -16.60 7.31
N ASP A 392 -22.46 -16.00 7.15
CA ASP A 392 -22.98 -14.96 8.05
C ASP A 392 -23.27 -15.47 9.47
N GLY A 393 -23.38 -16.79 9.66
CA GLY A 393 -23.49 -17.44 10.97
C GLY A 393 -22.14 -17.68 11.65
N GLY A 394 -21.02 -17.33 10.99
CA GLY A 394 -19.66 -17.55 11.49
C GLY A 394 -19.17 -19.00 11.33
N HIS A 395 -19.88 -19.86 10.58
CA HIS A 395 -19.50 -21.25 10.33
C HIS A 395 -18.64 -21.35 9.08
N ALA A 396 -17.64 -22.24 9.13
CA ALA A 396 -16.78 -22.51 7.98
C ALA A 396 -17.60 -23.07 6.81
N VAL A 397 -17.41 -22.51 5.61
CA VAL A 397 -18.05 -23.01 4.38
C VAL A 397 -17.17 -24.04 3.68
N PRO A 398 -17.75 -25.00 2.92
CA PRO A 398 -16.98 -25.95 2.11
C PRO A 398 -16.14 -25.25 1.03
N LEU A 399 -15.07 -25.93 0.57
CA LEU A 399 -14.30 -25.49 -0.59
C LEU A 399 -15.19 -25.27 -1.81
N GLY A 400 -14.89 -24.26 -2.61
CA GLY A 400 -15.69 -23.86 -3.78
C GLY A 400 -16.95 -23.05 -3.45
N LYS A 401 -17.26 -22.81 -2.18
CA LYS A 401 -18.38 -21.94 -1.78
C LYS A 401 -17.89 -20.57 -1.33
N PRO A 402 -18.64 -19.50 -1.60
CA PRO A 402 -18.30 -18.18 -1.15
C PRO A 402 -18.50 -18.04 0.36
N GLY A 403 -17.60 -17.31 1.01
CA GLY A 403 -17.67 -16.94 2.41
C GLY A 403 -16.78 -15.74 2.70
N GLU A 404 -16.99 -15.09 3.84
CA GLU A 404 -16.11 -14.02 4.30
C GLU A 404 -14.74 -14.60 4.64
N ILE A 405 -13.69 -13.96 4.13
CA ILE A 405 -12.31 -14.36 4.41
C ILE A 405 -11.95 -13.98 5.84
N TRP A 406 -11.63 -14.98 6.65
CA TRP A 406 -11.09 -14.82 7.99
C TRP A 406 -9.64 -15.27 8.01
N VAL A 407 -8.79 -14.49 8.70
CA VAL A 407 -7.33 -14.67 8.70
C VAL A 407 -6.82 -14.82 10.12
N LYS A 408 -5.95 -15.79 10.34
CA LYS A 408 -5.19 -15.95 11.57
C LYS A 408 -3.72 -16.14 11.24
N GLY A 409 -2.85 -15.37 11.88
CA GLY A 409 -1.41 -15.45 11.67
C GLY A 409 -0.65 -14.42 12.50
N PRO A 410 0.67 -14.58 12.61
CA PRO A 410 1.51 -13.68 13.42
C PRO A 410 1.58 -12.26 12.88
N GLN A 411 1.21 -12.02 11.63
CA GLN A 411 1.17 -10.72 10.98
C GLN A 411 -0.11 -9.91 11.29
N VAL A 412 -1.12 -10.52 11.94
CA VAL A 412 -2.37 -9.82 12.29
C VAL A 412 -2.09 -8.78 13.37
N MET A 413 -2.61 -7.57 13.21
CA MET A 413 -2.45 -6.45 14.12
C MET A 413 -2.85 -6.79 15.58
N ALA A 414 -2.31 -6.03 16.54
CA ALA A 414 -2.74 -6.14 17.94
C ALA A 414 -4.15 -5.57 18.20
N GLY A 415 -4.68 -4.77 17.26
CA GLY A 415 -5.97 -4.12 17.33
C GLY A 415 -5.91 -2.67 16.85
N TYR A 416 -7.01 -1.93 17.01
CA TYR A 416 -7.07 -0.50 16.69
C TYR A 416 -6.72 0.35 17.91
N TRP A 417 -5.88 1.34 17.71
CA TRP A 417 -5.40 2.27 18.72
C TRP A 417 -6.56 3.00 19.41
N HIS A 418 -6.65 2.86 20.74
CA HIS A 418 -7.72 3.41 21.58
C HIS A 418 -9.15 3.04 21.13
N ARG A 419 -9.33 1.91 20.43
CA ARG A 419 -10.65 1.44 19.94
C ARG A 419 -10.84 -0.06 20.21
N PRO A 420 -10.91 -0.48 21.49
CA PRO A 420 -11.11 -1.90 21.82
C PRO A 420 -12.46 -2.43 21.30
N ASP A 421 -13.50 -1.62 21.28
CA ASP A 421 -14.82 -1.92 20.73
C ASP A 421 -14.79 -2.19 19.23
N GLU A 422 -14.03 -1.42 18.47
CA GLU A 422 -13.83 -1.64 17.03
C GLU A 422 -12.94 -2.86 16.75
N THR A 423 -11.98 -3.12 17.63
CA THR A 423 -11.13 -4.32 17.57
C THR A 423 -11.96 -5.58 17.75
N ALA A 424 -12.82 -5.61 18.77
CA ALA A 424 -13.68 -6.75 19.07
C ALA A 424 -14.71 -7.07 17.94
N LYS A 425 -15.03 -6.10 17.07
CA LYS A 425 -15.90 -6.33 15.90
C LYS A 425 -15.21 -7.09 14.78
N VAL A 426 -13.87 -7.06 14.73
CA VAL A 426 -13.10 -7.62 13.61
C VAL A 426 -12.16 -8.74 14.03
N ILE A 427 -11.77 -8.84 15.30
CA ILE A 427 -10.93 -9.93 15.81
C ILE A 427 -11.73 -10.72 16.86
N ASP A 428 -11.93 -12.01 16.59
CA ASP A 428 -12.62 -12.90 17.51
C ASP A 428 -11.72 -13.37 18.69
N ASP A 429 -12.32 -13.98 19.72
CA ASP A 429 -11.62 -14.46 20.93
C ASP A 429 -10.53 -15.52 20.62
N ARG A 430 -10.55 -16.12 19.43
CA ARG A 430 -9.56 -17.09 18.98
C ARG A 430 -8.45 -16.47 18.14
N GLY A 431 -8.48 -15.13 17.97
CA GLY A 431 -7.49 -14.36 17.22
C GLY A 431 -7.67 -14.40 15.70
N TRP A 432 -8.86 -14.72 15.19
CA TRP A 432 -9.19 -14.61 13.78
C TRP A 432 -9.66 -13.21 13.44
N LEU A 433 -9.12 -12.64 12.36
CA LEU A 433 -9.49 -11.34 11.81
C LEU A 433 -10.51 -11.53 10.68
N ALA A 434 -11.68 -10.92 10.82
CA ALA A 434 -12.66 -10.76 9.75
C ALA A 434 -12.20 -9.67 8.78
N THR A 435 -12.01 -10.00 7.52
CA THR A 435 -11.48 -9.04 6.53
C THR A 435 -12.54 -8.13 5.92
N GLY A 436 -13.80 -8.56 5.95
CA GLY A 436 -14.90 -7.91 5.23
C GLY A 436 -14.87 -8.16 3.71
N ASP A 437 -13.98 -9.01 3.23
CA ASP A 437 -13.89 -9.41 1.83
C ASP A 437 -14.47 -10.82 1.66
N ILE A 438 -15.31 -11.02 0.64
CA ILE A 438 -15.89 -12.33 0.29
C ILE A 438 -14.99 -13.02 -0.71
N GLY A 439 -14.64 -14.27 -0.43
CA GLY A 439 -13.79 -15.08 -1.28
C GLY A 439 -14.32 -16.49 -1.51
N VAL A 440 -13.67 -17.18 -2.43
CA VAL A 440 -13.84 -18.60 -2.70
C VAL A 440 -12.46 -19.26 -2.71
N MET A 441 -12.30 -20.39 -2.03
CA MET A 441 -11.07 -21.18 -2.04
C MET A 441 -11.28 -22.45 -2.86
N ASP A 442 -10.40 -22.75 -3.80
CA ASP A 442 -10.43 -23.97 -4.59
C ASP A 442 -9.77 -25.16 -3.84
N GLU A 443 -9.85 -26.36 -4.41
CA GLU A 443 -9.29 -27.60 -3.83
C GLU A 443 -7.76 -27.58 -3.72
N ARG A 444 -7.08 -26.69 -4.44
CA ARG A 444 -5.63 -26.48 -4.38
C ARG A 444 -5.25 -25.42 -3.36
N GLY A 445 -6.24 -24.74 -2.74
CA GLY A 445 -6.04 -23.70 -1.75
C GLY A 445 -5.87 -22.30 -2.32
N PHE A 446 -6.04 -22.10 -3.65
CA PHE A 446 -6.04 -20.75 -4.22
C PHE A 446 -7.31 -20.01 -3.84
N VAL A 447 -7.14 -18.79 -3.37
CA VAL A 447 -8.23 -17.91 -2.97
C VAL A 447 -8.54 -16.92 -4.11
N ARG A 448 -9.81 -16.72 -4.39
CA ARG A 448 -10.30 -15.67 -5.30
C ARG A 448 -11.20 -14.73 -4.53
N ILE A 449 -10.99 -13.42 -4.67
CA ILE A 449 -11.95 -12.44 -4.14
C ILE A 449 -13.14 -12.39 -5.09
N VAL A 450 -14.31 -12.47 -4.51
CA VAL A 450 -15.58 -12.23 -5.19
C VAL A 450 -15.88 -10.74 -5.16
N ASP A 451 -15.97 -10.17 -3.94
CA ASP A 451 -16.11 -8.73 -3.71
C ASP A 451 -15.98 -8.38 -2.21
N ARG A 452 -16.21 -7.11 -1.87
CA ARG A 452 -16.38 -6.67 -0.50
C ARG A 452 -17.82 -6.87 -0.03
N LYS A 453 -17.98 -7.42 1.16
CA LYS A 453 -19.30 -7.66 1.79
C LYS A 453 -20.22 -6.43 1.74
N LYS A 454 -19.66 -5.24 1.99
CA LYS A 454 -20.38 -3.95 1.99
C LYS A 454 -20.60 -3.30 0.61
N ASP A 455 -19.89 -3.75 -0.42
CA ASP A 455 -19.99 -3.21 -1.79
C ASP A 455 -20.93 -4.07 -2.65
N MET A 456 -21.34 -5.23 -2.14
CA MET A 456 -22.31 -6.14 -2.77
C MET A 456 -23.62 -5.40 -3.02
N ILE A 457 -24.17 -5.57 -4.20
CA ILE A 457 -25.43 -4.97 -4.67
C ILE A 457 -26.52 -6.03 -4.55
N LEU A 458 -27.64 -5.68 -3.93
CA LEU A 458 -28.75 -6.62 -3.74
C LEU A 458 -29.84 -6.35 -4.78
N VAL A 459 -29.76 -7.03 -5.92
CA VAL A 459 -30.73 -6.87 -7.03
C VAL A 459 -31.80 -7.95 -6.94
N SER A 460 -33.03 -7.56 -6.59
CA SER A 460 -34.19 -8.50 -6.45
C SER A 460 -33.87 -9.73 -5.56
N GLY A 461 -33.09 -9.53 -4.51
CA GLY A 461 -32.67 -10.62 -3.59
C GLY A 461 -31.45 -11.42 -4.06
N PHE A 462 -30.88 -11.12 -5.23
CA PHE A 462 -29.66 -11.73 -5.72
C PHE A 462 -28.44 -10.90 -5.37
N ASN A 463 -27.39 -11.55 -4.86
CA ASN A 463 -26.11 -10.93 -4.62
C ASN A 463 -25.40 -10.67 -5.96
N VAL A 464 -25.15 -9.40 -6.27
CA VAL A 464 -24.43 -8.95 -7.46
C VAL A 464 -23.14 -8.27 -7.01
N TYR A 465 -22.06 -8.68 -7.62
CA TYR A 465 -20.71 -8.26 -7.21
C TYR A 465 -20.12 -7.27 -8.20
N PRO A 466 -19.86 -6.01 -7.78
CA PRO A 466 -19.25 -4.98 -8.63
C PRO A 466 -18.01 -5.44 -9.40
N ASN A 467 -17.11 -6.20 -8.76
CA ASN A 467 -15.89 -6.66 -9.40
C ASN A 467 -16.14 -7.56 -10.62
N GLU A 468 -17.19 -8.38 -10.59
CA GLU A 468 -17.58 -9.24 -11.73
C GLU A 468 -18.01 -8.38 -12.93
N ILE A 469 -18.80 -7.33 -12.65
CA ILE A 469 -19.28 -6.41 -13.68
C ILE A 469 -18.11 -5.61 -14.25
N GLU A 470 -17.27 -5.04 -13.39
CA GLU A 470 -16.10 -4.25 -13.78
C GLU A 470 -15.12 -5.07 -14.61
N ALA A 471 -14.93 -6.37 -14.29
CA ALA A 471 -14.09 -7.26 -15.08
C ALA A 471 -14.61 -7.45 -16.50
N VAL A 472 -15.92 -7.60 -16.67
CA VAL A 472 -16.57 -7.72 -18.00
C VAL A 472 -16.47 -6.39 -18.76
N VAL A 473 -16.78 -5.28 -18.11
CA VAL A 473 -16.75 -3.93 -18.72
C VAL A 473 -15.33 -3.58 -19.20
N ALA A 474 -14.31 -3.95 -18.42
CA ALA A 474 -12.91 -3.71 -18.77
C ALA A 474 -12.42 -4.51 -19.99
N MET A 475 -13.12 -5.57 -20.40
CA MET A 475 -12.84 -6.30 -21.64
C MET A 475 -13.19 -5.48 -22.89
N HIS A 476 -14.06 -4.47 -22.77
CA HIS A 476 -14.43 -3.64 -23.91
C HIS A 476 -13.29 -2.68 -24.30
N PRO A 477 -12.78 -2.70 -25.55
CA PRO A 477 -11.59 -1.94 -25.97
C PRO A 477 -11.71 -0.42 -25.81
N GLY A 478 -12.94 0.10 -25.82
CA GLY A 478 -13.23 1.53 -25.65
C GLY A 478 -13.24 2.01 -24.19
N VAL A 479 -13.06 1.13 -23.21
CA VAL A 479 -13.06 1.47 -21.78
C VAL A 479 -11.63 1.66 -21.29
N LEU A 480 -11.38 2.77 -20.57
CA LEU A 480 -10.13 3.02 -19.87
C LEU A 480 -10.22 2.56 -18.42
N GLU A 481 -11.26 2.98 -17.71
CA GLU A 481 -11.53 2.63 -16.31
C GLU A 481 -13.05 2.53 -16.09
N CYS A 482 -13.45 1.75 -15.10
CA CYS A 482 -14.86 1.64 -14.72
C CYS A 482 -15.02 1.37 -13.23
N ALA A 483 -16.20 1.69 -12.71
CA ALA A 483 -16.64 1.34 -11.36
C ALA A 483 -18.14 1.07 -11.35
N ALA A 484 -18.56 -0.01 -10.69
CA ALA A 484 -19.96 -0.36 -10.50
C ALA A 484 -20.36 -0.14 -9.04
N ILE A 485 -21.56 0.40 -8.82
CA ILE A 485 -22.17 0.55 -7.49
C ILE A 485 -23.64 0.17 -7.53
N GLY A 486 -24.22 -0.15 -6.35
CA GLY A 486 -25.67 -0.23 -6.18
C GLY A 486 -26.27 1.18 -6.08
N ALA A 487 -27.33 1.39 -6.82
CA ALA A 487 -28.19 2.56 -6.71
C ALA A 487 -29.61 2.11 -6.33
N PRO A 488 -30.35 2.87 -5.49
CA PRO A 488 -31.73 2.53 -5.14
C PRO A 488 -32.61 2.39 -6.39
N ASP A 489 -33.44 1.35 -6.41
CA ASP A 489 -34.39 1.08 -7.50
C ASP A 489 -35.71 0.55 -6.94
N GLU A 490 -36.81 1.17 -7.35
CA GLU A 490 -38.14 0.86 -6.83
C GLU A 490 -38.61 -0.58 -7.09
N LYS A 491 -38.10 -1.22 -8.17
CA LYS A 491 -38.55 -2.55 -8.58
C LYS A 491 -37.67 -3.66 -8.04
N SER A 492 -36.37 -3.41 -7.92
CA SER A 492 -35.37 -4.45 -7.57
C SER A 492 -34.68 -4.22 -6.22
N GLY A 493 -35.08 -3.16 -5.48
CA GLY A 493 -34.38 -2.72 -4.27
C GLY A 493 -33.14 -1.92 -4.62
N GLU A 494 -32.18 -2.54 -5.26
CA GLU A 494 -31.02 -1.89 -5.89
C GLU A 494 -30.90 -2.28 -7.37
N ALA A 495 -30.27 -1.43 -8.15
CA ALA A 495 -29.83 -1.69 -9.52
C ALA A 495 -28.38 -1.32 -9.70
N VAL A 496 -27.72 -1.97 -10.65
CA VAL A 496 -26.34 -1.67 -10.98
C VAL A 496 -26.25 -0.35 -11.73
N HIS A 497 -25.48 0.60 -11.19
CA HIS A 497 -25.08 1.84 -11.84
C HIS A 497 -23.59 1.78 -12.17
N LEU A 498 -23.26 2.04 -13.43
CA LEU A 498 -21.88 1.90 -13.95
C LEU A 498 -21.31 3.27 -14.32
N PHE A 499 -20.15 3.61 -13.74
CA PHE A 499 -19.34 4.77 -14.10
C PHE A 499 -18.20 4.34 -15.01
N VAL A 500 -17.94 5.07 -16.08
CA VAL A 500 -16.95 4.70 -17.10
C VAL A 500 -16.14 5.89 -17.55
N VAL A 501 -14.82 5.73 -17.55
CA VAL A 501 -13.88 6.61 -18.25
C VAL A 501 -13.60 6.01 -19.62
N LYS A 502 -13.87 6.79 -20.67
CA LYS A 502 -13.68 6.34 -22.04
C LYS A 502 -12.20 6.32 -22.43
N LYS A 503 -11.76 5.27 -23.09
CA LYS A 503 -10.52 5.23 -23.86
C LYS A 503 -10.75 5.70 -25.30
N ASP A 504 -11.91 5.32 -25.85
CA ASP A 504 -12.38 5.73 -27.18
C ASP A 504 -13.57 6.68 -27.00
N SER A 505 -13.46 7.90 -27.50
CA SER A 505 -14.52 8.92 -27.41
C SER A 505 -15.83 8.50 -28.09
N SER A 506 -15.76 7.59 -29.08
CA SER A 506 -16.92 7.09 -29.82
C SER A 506 -17.75 6.07 -29.01
N LEU A 507 -17.24 5.55 -27.89
CA LEU A 507 -17.95 4.58 -27.04
C LEU A 507 -19.30 5.15 -26.57
N THR A 508 -20.38 4.41 -26.84
CA THR A 508 -21.73 4.75 -26.41
C THR A 508 -22.21 3.85 -25.27
N ALA A 509 -23.15 4.34 -24.46
CA ALA A 509 -23.77 3.55 -23.40
C ALA A 509 -24.50 2.31 -23.99
N ALA A 510 -25.14 2.45 -25.15
CA ALA A 510 -25.83 1.34 -25.81
C ALA A 510 -24.88 0.21 -26.20
N ALA A 511 -23.72 0.51 -26.79
CA ALA A 511 -22.71 -0.48 -27.15
C ALA A 511 -22.16 -1.20 -25.90
N LEU A 512 -21.92 -0.47 -24.81
CA LEU A 512 -21.42 -1.04 -23.57
C LEU A 512 -22.47 -1.93 -22.87
N LEU A 513 -23.73 -1.52 -22.87
CA LEU A 513 -24.83 -2.34 -22.34
C LEU A 513 -25.05 -3.61 -23.18
N GLU A 514 -24.89 -3.53 -24.50
CA GLU A 514 -24.94 -4.70 -25.39
C GLU A 514 -23.78 -5.68 -25.04
N HIS A 515 -22.56 -5.15 -24.88
CA HIS A 515 -21.41 -5.93 -24.42
C HIS A 515 -21.69 -6.62 -23.08
N CYS A 516 -22.24 -5.90 -22.09
CA CYS A 516 -22.61 -6.47 -20.81
C CYS A 516 -23.66 -7.59 -20.95
N ARG A 517 -24.69 -7.41 -21.76
CA ARG A 517 -25.72 -8.44 -21.98
C ARG A 517 -25.18 -9.71 -22.62
N ALA A 518 -24.14 -9.61 -23.44
CA ALA A 518 -23.49 -10.77 -24.05
C ALA A 518 -22.67 -11.61 -23.06
N HIS A 519 -22.26 -11.02 -21.90
CA HIS A 519 -21.33 -11.66 -20.97
C HIS A 519 -21.88 -11.80 -19.54
N LEU A 520 -22.99 -11.13 -19.20
CA LEU A 520 -23.58 -11.14 -17.85
C LEU A 520 -25.03 -11.61 -17.89
N THR A 521 -25.44 -12.26 -16.81
CA THR A 521 -26.86 -12.57 -16.57
C THR A 521 -27.65 -11.27 -16.38
N GLY A 522 -28.89 -11.22 -16.86
CA GLY A 522 -29.69 -9.99 -16.96
C GLY A 522 -29.76 -9.14 -15.68
N TYR A 523 -29.89 -9.75 -14.49
CA TYR A 523 -29.92 -9.01 -13.22
C TYR A 523 -28.59 -8.38 -12.82
N LYS A 524 -27.47 -8.81 -13.42
CA LYS A 524 -26.12 -8.25 -13.23
C LYS A 524 -25.82 -7.11 -14.22
N CYS A 525 -26.59 -7.00 -15.29
CA CYS A 525 -26.37 -5.95 -16.29
C CYS A 525 -26.63 -4.57 -15.71
N PRO A 526 -25.74 -3.58 -15.99
CA PRO A 526 -25.98 -2.21 -15.58
C PRO A 526 -27.32 -1.69 -16.13
N ARG A 527 -28.06 -0.99 -15.27
CA ARG A 527 -29.28 -0.28 -15.69
C ARG A 527 -28.95 1.08 -16.28
N GLU A 528 -27.91 1.73 -15.74
CA GLU A 528 -27.45 3.03 -16.17
C GLU A 528 -25.93 3.04 -16.35
N VAL A 529 -25.47 3.82 -17.33
CA VAL A 529 -24.06 4.06 -17.63
C VAL A 529 -23.82 5.56 -17.63
N GLU A 530 -22.95 6.03 -16.73
CA GLU A 530 -22.51 7.41 -16.63
C GLU A 530 -21.06 7.54 -17.09
N PHE A 531 -20.81 8.35 -18.13
CA PHE A 531 -19.45 8.63 -18.59
C PHE A 531 -18.83 9.78 -17.81
N ARG A 532 -17.54 9.65 -17.49
CA ARG A 532 -16.76 10.65 -16.74
C ARG A 532 -15.38 10.83 -17.36
N ASP A 533 -14.75 11.97 -17.09
CA ASP A 533 -13.37 12.23 -17.46
C ASP A 533 -12.40 11.46 -16.53
N GLU A 534 -12.76 11.33 -15.24
CA GLU A 534 -11.99 10.58 -14.25
C GLU A 534 -12.91 9.97 -13.16
N LEU A 535 -12.40 8.95 -12.47
CA LEU A 535 -13.04 8.36 -11.29
C LEU A 535 -12.32 8.80 -10.01
N PRO A 536 -13.04 8.95 -8.88
CA PRO A 536 -12.41 9.28 -7.61
C PRO A 536 -11.47 8.16 -7.18
N LYS A 537 -10.23 8.52 -6.81
CA LYS A 537 -9.18 7.56 -6.44
C LYS A 537 -8.51 7.94 -5.13
N SER A 538 -8.13 6.92 -4.37
CA SER A 538 -7.24 7.08 -3.24
C SER A 538 -5.83 7.49 -3.70
N ASN A 539 -4.97 7.82 -2.73
CA ASN A 539 -3.57 8.19 -3.01
C ASN A 539 -2.73 7.06 -3.62
N VAL A 540 -3.15 5.82 -3.39
CA VAL A 540 -2.54 4.62 -3.99
C VAL A 540 -3.20 4.22 -5.31
N GLY A 541 -4.09 5.06 -5.86
CA GLY A 541 -4.74 4.81 -7.15
C GLY A 541 -5.96 3.89 -7.11
N LYS A 542 -6.45 3.51 -5.91
CA LYS A 542 -7.66 2.68 -5.76
C LYS A 542 -8.92 3.51 -5.99
N ILE A 543 -9.84 3.02 -6.84
CA ILE A 543 -11.13 3.68 -7.08
C ILE A 543 -11.97 3.67 -5.79
N LEU A 544 -12.56 4.82 -5.46
CA LEU A 544 -13.33 5.05 -4.23
C LEU A 544 -14.84 4.94 -4.49
N ARG A 545 -15.37 3.72 -4.56
CA ARG A 545 -16.81 3.47 -4.75
C ARG A 545 -17.69 4.17 -3.71
N ARG A 546 -17.17 4.40 -2.49
CA ARG A 546 -17.90 5.14 -1.46
C ARG A 546 -18.23 6.56 -1.90
N GLU A 547 -17.30 7.28 -2.50
CA GLU A 547 -17.52 8.64 -2.97
C GLU A 547 -18.57 8.68 -4.09
N LEU A 548 -18.52 7.68 -5.00
CA LEU A 548 -19.54 7.54 -6.04
C LEU A 548 -20.94 7.29 -5.44
N ARG A 549 -21.04 6.43 -4.41
CA ARG A 549 -22.32 6.21 -3.71
C ARG A 549 -22.83 7.47 -2.97
N GLU A 550 -21.96 8.20 -2.30
CA GLU A 550 -22.30 9.43 -1.60
C GLU A 550 -22.76 10.53 -2.58
N GLU A 551 -22.13 10.59 -3.75
CA GLU A 551 -22.55 11.50 -4.82
C GLU A 551 -23.93 11.13 -5.37
N MET A 552 -24.18 9.84 -5.63
CA MET A 552 -25.51 9.37 -6.09
C MET A 552 -26.60 9.68 -5.08
N LYS A 553 -26.35 9.47 -3.78
CA LYS A 553 -27.32 9.80 -2.73
C LYS A 553 -27.68 11.29 -2.72
N ARG A 554 -26.69 12.16 -2.98
CA ARG A 554 -26.91 13.62 -3.08
C ARG A 554 -27.69 14.04 -4.33
N LYS A 555 -27.60 13.27 -5.43
CA LYS A 555 -28.36 13.52 -6.66
C LYS A 555 -29.83 13.10 -6.52
N VAL A 556 -30.13 12.16 -5.63
CA VAL A 556 -31.49 11.60 -5.41
C VAL A 556 -32.23 12.32 -4.26
N ALA A 557 -31.49 12.95 -3.32
CA ALA A 557 -32.07 13.77 -2.23
C ALA A 557 -32.33 15.19 -2.69
#